data_009284914aec4b38fe0da33d1ed10b32
#
_entry.id   009284914aec4b38fe0da33d1ed10b32
#
_cell.length_a   1.000
_cell.length_b   1.000
_cell.length_c   1.000
_cell.angle_alpha   90.00
_cell.angle_beta   90.00
_cell.angle_gamma   90.00
#
_symmetry.space_group_name_H-M   'P 1'
#
loop_
_entity.id
_entity.type
_entity.pdbx_description
1 polymer ?
#
loop_
_entity_poly.entity_id
_entity_poly.type
_entity_poly.pdbx_seq_one_letter_code
_entity_poly.pdbx_strand_id
1 'polypeptide(L)'
;PVDACEAYMDRQAIEPLWRDELDQHAIKFEFRPGDALHIPYTSGHYVKNGAEDVSISLSFFFQTDETLRWTRAMRFNHRWRRWSTAVGLRPTPVGHSHWLDAAKSHALPCAEAMGRVARRLRSV
;
A
#
# COMPACT_ATOMS: atom_id res chain seq x y z
N PRO A 1 4.90 -2.63 8.61
CA PRO A 1 5.73 -1.42 8.47
C PRO A 1 5.25 -0.58 7.31
N VAL A 2 5.23 0.75 7.47
CA VAL A 2 4.74 1.70 6.46
C VAL A 2 5.51 1.56 5.14
N ASP A 3 6.80 1.34 5.23
CA ASP A 3 7.70 1.17 4.07
C ASP A 3 7.33 -0.04 3.21
N ALA A 4 6.90 -1.14 3.81
CA ALA A 4 6.46 -2.33 3.09
C ALA A 4 5.14 -2.08 2.34
N CYS A 5 4.21 -1.34 2.93
CA CYS A 5 2.96 -0.95 2.29
C CYS A 5 3.22 0.00 1.11
N GLU A 6 4.10 0.99 1.29
CA GLU A 6 4.51 1.92 0.23
C GLU A 6 5.18 1.19 -0.95
N ALA A 7 6.04 0.22 -0.66
CA ALA A 7 6.72 -0.59 -1.67
C ALA A 7 5.73 -1.49 -2.44
N TYR A 8 4.80 -2.12 -1.74
CA TYR A 8 3.73 -2.91 -2.36
C TYR A 8 2.87 -2.07 -3.31
N MET A 9 2.48 -0.87 -2.91
CA MET A 9 1.69 0.04 -3.74
C MET A 9 2.45 0.53 -5.00
N ASP A 10 3.78 0.56 -4.99
CA ASP A 10 4.59 0.88 -6.18
C ASP A 10 4.88 -0.35 -7.07
N ARG A 11 4.28 -1.50 -6.78
CA ARG A 11 4.44 -2.77 -7.51
C ARG A 11 5.90 -3.23 -7.64
N GLN A 12 6.74 -2.85 -6.68
CA GLN A 12 8.16 -3.21 -6.67
C GLN A 12 8.52 -4.15 -5.53
N ALA A 13 7.56 -4.53 -4.72
CA ALA A 13 7.82 -5.37 -3.57
C ALA A 13 7.13 -6.72 -3.68
N ILE A 14 7.77 -7.66 -3.05
CA ILE A 14 7.25 -8.93 -2.60
C ILE A 14 6.10 -8.65 -1.64
N GLU A 15 5.06 -9.47 -1.69
CA GLU A 15 3.96 -9.41 -0.73
C GLU A 15 4.49 -9.29 0.70
N PRO A 16 3.86 -8.44 1.53
CA PRO A 16 4.26 -8.33 2.92
C PRO A 16 4.23 -9.71 3.58
N LEU A 17 5.37 -10.16 4.08
CA LEU A 17 5.45 -11.45 4.76
C LEU A 17 4.58 -11.40 6.01
N TRP A 18 3.74 -12.42 6.15
CA TRP A 18 2.99 -12.65 7.38
C TRP A 18 3.95 -12.83 8.56
N ARG A 19 3.56 -12.29 9.70
CA ARG A 19 4.29 -12.44 10.97
C ARG A 19 3.30 -12.92 12.03
N ASP A 20 3.64 -13.96 12.73
CA ASP A 20 2.79 -14.54 13.79
C ASP A 20 2.42 -13.54 14.88
N GLU A 21 3.30 -12.56 15.14
CA GLU A 21 3.05 -11.47 16.09
C GLU A 21 1.84 -10.60 15.69
N LEU A 22 1.54 -10.51 14.40
CA LEU A 22 0.38 -9.76 13.90
C LEU A 22 -0.95 -10.46 14.24
N ASP A 23 -0.92 -11.77 14.40
CA ASP A 23 -2.12 -12.55 14.70
C ASP A 23 -2.72 -12.22 16.09
N GLN A 24 -1.88 -11.77 17.01
CA GLN A 24 -2.30 -11.32 18.34
C GLN A 24 -3.17 -10.04 18.28
N HIS A 25 -3.00 -9.23 17.23
CA HIS A 25 -3.72 -8.00 17.01
C HIS A 25 -4.80 -8.13 15.92
N ALA A 26 -4.95 -9.33 15.35
CA ALA A 26 -5.91 -9.58 14.28
C ALA A 26 -7.35 -9.57 14.82
N ILE A 27 -8.22 -8.87 14.13
CA ILE A 27 -9.66 -8.94 14.36
C ILE A 27 -10.15 -10.18 13.61
N LYS A 28 -10.65 -11.19 14.36
CA LYS A 28 -11.18 -12.41 13.79
C LYS A 28 -12.68 -12.24 13.56
N PHE A 29 -13.11 -12.59 12.36
CA PHE A 29 -14.51 -12.53 11.96
C PHE A 29 -14.92 -13.87 11.33
N GLU A 30 -16.00 -14.49 11.85
CA GLU A 30 -16.57 -15.70 11.29
C GLU A 30 -17.67 -15.34 10.30
N PHE A 31 -17.47 -15.66 9.04
CA PHE A 31 -18.47 -15.44 7.99
C PHE A 31 -19.57 -16.48 8.03
N ARG A 32 -20.80 -16.01 7.90
CA ARG A 32 -22.00 -16.81 7.68
C ARG A 32 -22.66 -16.40 6.36
N PRO A 33 -23.48 -17.26 5.75
CA PRO A 33 -24.23 -16.88 4.57
C PRO A 33 -25.07 -15.61 4.80
N GLY A 34 -24.86 -14.62 3.96
CA GLY A 34 -25.51 -13.30 4.06
C GLY A 34 -24.68 -12.23 4.77
N ASP A 35 -23.54 -12.56 5.37
CA ASP A 35 -22.66 -11.58 5.97
C ASP A 35 -21.88 -10.80 4.90
N ALA A 36 -21.58 -9.55 5.20
CA ALA A 36 -20.70 -8.71 4.42
C ALA A 36 -19.69 -8.00 5.33
N LEU A 37 -18.43 -7.96 4.92
CA LEU A 37 -17.36 -7.31 5.65
C LEU A 37 -16.69 -6.24 4.78
N HIS A 38 -16.61 -5.03 5.29
CA HIS A 38 -15.79 -3.98 4.69
C HIS A 38 -14.36 -4.06 5.23
N ILE A 39 -13.41 -4.28 4.33
CA ILE A 39 -11.99 -4.31 4.66
C ILE A 39 -11.39 -2.95 4.24
N PRO A 40 -10.82 -2.17 5.17
CA PRO A 40 -10.18 -0.90 4.83
C PRO A 40 -9.02 -1.07 3.84
N TYR A 41 -8.82 -0.08 2.99
CA TYR A 41 -7.90 -0.12 1.84
C TYR A 41 -6.48 -0.60 2.14
N THR A 42 -5.94 -0.24 3.30
CA THR A 42 -4.56 -0.60 3.70
C THR A 42 -4.48 -1.74 4.70
N SER A 43 -5.60 -2.38 5.02
CA SER A 43 -5.63 -3.47 5.99
C SER A 43 -5.16 -4.78 5.38
N GLY A 44 -4.10 -5.35 5.94
CA GLY A 44 -3.70 -6.71 5.65
C GLY A 44 -4.78 -7.68 6.14
N HIS A 45 -5.14 -8.65 5.32
CA HIS A 45 -6.14 -9.65 5.67
C HIS A 45 -5.83 -11.00 5.05
N TYR A 46 -6.30 -12.03 5.66
CA TYR A 46 -6.30 -13.38 5.09
C TYR A 46 -7.62 -14.08 5.40
N VAL A 47 -7.94 -15.09 4.62
CA VAL A 47 -9.11 -15.93 4.81
C VAL A 47 -8.63 -17.35 5.10
N LYS A 48 -9.23 -17.99 6.11
CA LYS A 48 -9.00 -19.38 6.42
C LYS A 48 -10.34 -20.13 6.33
N ASN A 49 -10.41 -21.10 5.43
CA ASN A 49 -11.57 -21.95 5.30
C ASN A 49 -11.56 -23.05 6.37
N GLY A 50 -12.75 -23.51 6.75
CA GLY A 50 -12.92 -24.73 7.53
C GLY A 50 -12.40 -25.97 6.79
N ALA A 51 -12.06 -27.03 7.53
CA ALA A 51 -11.45 -28.21 6.95
C ALA A 51 -12.44 -29.10 6.16
N GLU A 52 -13.73 -28.92 6.35
CA GLU A 52 -14.75 -29.90 5.92
C GLU A 52 -15.73 -29.37 4.88
N ASP A 53 -15.62 -28.08 4.47
CA ASP A 53 -16.62 -27.49 3.58
C ASP A 53 -16.02 -26.50 2.58
N VAL A 54 -16.75 -26.25 1.49
CA VAL A 54 -16.40 -25.28 0.46
C VAL A 54 -17.00 -23.92 0.81
N SER A 55 -16.15 -22.89 0.90
CA SER A 55 -16.59 -21.50 1.07
C SER A 55 -16.60 -20.79 -0.27
N ILE A 56 -17.69 -20.11 -0.58
CA ILE A 56 -17.81 -19.25 -1.75
C ILE A 56 -18.06 -17.82 -1.25
N SER A 57 -17.22 -16.87 -1.66
CA SER A 57 -17.37 -15.46 -1.36
C SER A 57 -17.32 -14.62 -2.63
N LEU A 58 -18.03 -13.50 -2.63
CA LEU A 58 -17.98 -12.49 -3.68
C LEU A 58 -17.29 -11.25 -3.13
N SER A 59 -16.21 -10.82 -3.79
CA SER A 59 -15.46 -9.63 -3.39
C SER A 59 -15.65 -8.50 -4.39
N PHE A 60 -15.91 -7.31 -3.87
CA PHE A 60 -16.00 -6.08 -4.66
C PHE A 60 -14.83 -5.17 -4.29
N PHE A 61 -14.06 -4.77 -5.28
CA PHE A 61 -12.98 -3.81 -5.11
C PHE A 61 -13.42 -2.47 -5.69
N PHE A 62 -13.35 -1.42 -4.90
CA PHE A 62 -13.65 -0.07 -5.34
C PHE A 62 -12.56 0.90 -4.90
N GLN A 63 -12.41 1.97 -5.65
CA GLN A 63 -11.46 3.03 -5.34
C GLN A 63 -12.22 4.35 -5.21
N THR A 64 -11.87 5.11 -4.20
CA THR A 64 -12.31 6.49 -4.01
C THR A 64 -11.20 7.45 -4.42
N ASP A 65 -11.53 8.73 -4.62
CA ASP A 65 -10.53 9.75 -4.89
C ASP A 65 -9.49 9.86 -3.76
N GLU A 66 -9.89 9.56 -2.54
CA GLU A 66 -9.00 9.51 -1.39
C GLU A 66 -8.02 8.35 -1.48
N THR A 67 -8.50 7.14 -1.77
CA THR A 67 -7.62 5.97 -1.91
C THR A 67 -6.68 6.09 -3.11
N LEU A 68 -7.12 6.72 -4.19
CA LEU A 68 -6.25 7.04 -5.33
C LEU A 68 -5.15 8.04 -4.95
N ARG A 69 -5.49 9.05 -4.17
CA ARG A 69 -4.54 10.03 -3.63
C ARG A 69 -3.51 9.35 -2.72
N TRP A 70 -3.96 8.50 -1.82
CA TRP A 70 -3.08 7.73 -0.94
C TRP A 70 -2.14 6.82 -1.71
N THR A 71 -2.65 6.10 -2.71
CA THR A 71 -1.82 5.27 -3.59
C THR A 71 -0.69 6.08 -4.23
N ARG A 72 -1.03 7.24 -4.79
CA ARG A 72 -0.03 8.12 -5.43
C ARG A 72 0.98 8.66 -4.43
N ALA A 73 0.52 9.07 -3.24
CA ALA A 73 1.38 9.57 -2.17
C ALA A 73 2.32 8.48 -1.63
N MET A 74 1.85 7.22 -1.49
CA MET A 74 2.68 6.09 -1.09
C MET A 74 3.75 5.76 -2.14
N ARG A 75 3.38 5.78 -3.43
CA ARG A 75 4.32 5.60 -4.54
C ARG A 75 5.37 6.71 -4.58
N PHE A 76 4.98 7.95 -4.32
CA PHE A 76 5.91 9.06 -4.17
C PHE A 76 6.88 8.82 -3.01
N ASN A 77 6.38 8.48 -1.82
CA ASN A 77 7.19 8.20 -0.65
C ASN A 77 8.20 7.08 -0.91
N HIS A 78 7.76 5.97 -1.51
CA HIS A 78 8.65 4.85 -1.84
C HIS A 78 9.82 5.31 -2.73
N ARG A 79 9.53 6.08 -3.78
CA ARG A 79 10.56 6.60 -4.70
C ARG A 79 11.46 7.62 -4.03
N TRP A 80 10.88 8.51 -3.24
CA TRP A 80 11.63 9.48 -2.47
C TRP A 80 12.64 8.81 -1.53
N ARG A 81 12.25 7.77 -0.82
CA ARG A 81 13.16 7.01 0.07
C ARG A 81 14.38 6.48 -0.66
N ARG A 82 14.21 6.00 -1.89
CA ARG A 82 15.36 5.50 -2.68
C ARG A 82 16.40 6.58 -3.00
N TRP A 83 15.99 7.84 -3.01
CA TRP A 83 16.88 8.97 -3.30
C TRP A 83 17.37 9.65 -2.03
N SER A 84 16.54 9.77 -1.02
CA SER A 84 16.80 10.50 0.21
C SER A 84 17.49 9.67 1.28
N THR A 85 17.65 8.35 1.10
CA THR A 85 18.35 7.48 2.07
C THR A 85 19.78 7.98 2.31
N ALA A 86 20.43 8.51 1.27
CA ALA A 86 21.77 9.10 1.37
C ALA A 86 21.82 10.38 2.22
N VAL A 87 20.68 11.06 2.40
CA VAL A 87 20.57 12.37 3.08
C VAL A 87 19.86 12.24 4.42
N GLY A 88 19.41 11.03 4.79
CA GLY A 88 18.74 10.76 6.07
C GLY A 88 17.32 11.33 6.21
N LEU A 89 16.77 11.90 5.14
CA LEU A 89 15.42 12.49 5.14
C LEU A 89 14.36 11.39 4.96
N ARG A 90 13.43 11.28 5.91
CA ARG A 90 12.30 10.36 5.83
C ARG A 90 11.04 11.12 5.43
N PRO A 91 10.28 10.65 4.42
CA PRO A 91 9.01 11.26 4.08
C PRO A 91 7.98 11.00 5.18
N THR A 92 7.08 11.95 5.39
CA THR A 92 5.95 11.80 6.31
C THR A 92 5.07 10.63 5.86
N PRO A 93 4.62 9.74 6.77
CA PRO A 93 3.69 8.67 6.43
C PRO A 93 2.41 9.20 5.78
N VAL A 94 1.84 8.43 4.87
CA VAL A 94 0.54 8.75 4.26
C VAL A 94 -0.58 8.55 5.28
N GLY A 95 -1.62 9.38 5.21
CA GLY A 95 -2.72 9.41 6.16
C GLY A 95 -2.46 10.33 7.37
N HIS A 96 -1.25 10.87 7.51
CA HIS A 96 -0.93 11.79 8.60
C HIS A 96 -1.43 13.22 8.34
N SER A 97 -1.39 13.65 7.08
CA SER A 97 -1.84 14.98 6.67
C SER A 97 -2.40 14.95 5.26
N HIS A 98 -3.68 15.24 5.13
CA HIS A 98 -4.38 15.32 3.85
C HIS A 98 -3.70 16.27 2.85
N TRP A 99 -3.17 17.37 3.33
CA TRP A 99 -2.50 18.39 2.53
C TRP A 99 -1.17 17.88 1.96
N LEU A 100 -0.36 17.24 2.80
CA LEU A 100 0.90 16.64 2.37
C LEU A 100 0.67 15.48 1.40
N ASP A 101 -0.36 14.68 1.62
CA ASP A 101 -0.70 13.56 0.74
C ASP A 101 -1.18 14.05 -0.62
N ALA A 102 -1.94 15.15 -0.66
CA ALA A 102 -2.30 15.81 -1.92
C ALA A 102 -1.07 16.33 -2.66
N ALA A 103 -0.18 17.03 -1.98
CA ALA A 103 1.06 17.55 -2.57
C ALA A 103 1.93 16.41 -3.16
N LYS A 104 2.13 15.32 -2.42
CA LYS A 104 2.87 14.15 -2.89
C LYS A 104 2.20 13.47 -4.08
N SER A 105 0.88 13.36 -4.05
CA SER A 105 0.10 12.77 -5.14
C SER A 105 0.29 13.55 -6.45
N HIS A 106 0.33 14.87 -6.38
CA HIS A 106 0.60 15.74 -7.54
C HIS A 106 2.08 15.75 -7.96
N ALA A 107 3.00 15.58 -7.02
CA ALA A 107 4.43 15.52 -7.33
C ALA A 107 4.88 14.19 -7.96
N LEU A 108 4.10 13.11 -7.83
CA LEU A 108 4.46 11.80 -8.36
C LEU A 108 4.81 11.81 -9.86
N PRO A 109 4.04 12.44 -10.78
CA PRO A 109 4.38 12.45 -12.20
C PRO A 109 5.75 13.09 -12.47
N CYS A 110 6.11 14.14 -11.74
CA CYS A 110 7.43 14.79 -11.84
C CYS A 110 8.54 13.84 -11.38
N ALA A 111 8.35 13.17 -10.24
CA ALA A 111 9.31 12.18 -9.74
C ALA A 111 9.50 11.01 -10.71
N GLU A 112 8.43 10.56 -11.38
CA GLU A 112 8.49 9.54 -12.42
C GLU A 112 9.25 9.99 -13.67
N ALA A 113 9.02 11.23 -14.10
CA ALA A 113 9.72 11.81 -15.24
C ALA A 113 11.24 11.92 -14.97
N MET A 114 11.61 12.43 -13.80
CA MET A 114 13.01 12.52 -13.37
C MET A 114 13.68 11.13 -13.32
N GLY A 115 13.00 10.14 -12.79
CA GLY A 115 13.48 8.76 -12.75
C GLY A 115 13.71 8.14 -14.14
N ARG A 116 12.90 8.51 -15.13
CA ARG A 116 13.11 8.07 -16.54
C ARG A 116 14.34 8.71 -17.15
N VAL A 117 14.52 10.01 -16.95
CA VAL A 117 15.70 10.73 -17.44
C VAL A 117 16.98 10.18 -16.82
N ALA A 118 17.01 10.01 -15.50
CA ALA A 118 18.17 9.46 -14.81
C ALA A 118 18.59 8.06 -15.28
N ARG A 119 17.61 7.22 -15.64
CA ARG A 119 17.89 5.89 -16.21
C ARG A 119 18.52 6.00 -17.60
N ARG A 120 18.01 6.88 -18.45
CA ARG A 120 18.57 7.09 -19.80
C ARG A 120 20.02 7.58 -19.77
N LEU A 121 20.37 8.45 -18.81
CA LEU A 121 21.73 8.96 -18.66
C LEU A 121 22.72 7.90 -18.14
N ARG A 122 22.25 6.85 -17.48
CA ARG A 122 23.10 5.73 -16.99
C ARG A 122 23.30 4.61 -18.02
N SER A 123 22.52 4.62 -19.10
CA SER A 123 22.59 3.61 -20.17
C SER A 123 23.44 4.05 -21.36
N VAL A 124 24.06 5.21 -21.28
CA VAL A 124 25.08 5.77 -22.19
C VAL A 124 26.45 5.69 -21.50
#